data_3aaf938f750f327d23bd4dae60d54155
#
_entry.id   3aaf938f750f327d23bd4dae60d54155
#
_cell.length_a   1.000
_cell.length_b   1.000
_cell.length_c   1.000
_cell.angle_alpha   90.00
_cell.angle_beta   90.00
_cell.angle_gamma   90.00
#
_symmetry.space_group_name_H-M   'P 1'
#
loop_
_entity.id
_entity.type
_entity.pdbx_description
1 polymer ?
#
loop_
_entity_poly.entity_id
_entity_poly.type
_entity_poly.pdbx_seq_one_letter_code
_entity_poly.pdbx_strand_id
1 'polypeptide(L)'
;MDFQLDETQREVAALAREVLGREQDPDTAWKALGRAGLLSLAVPEKLGGAGLGVLETALVLTEVGRCTAGVPALETLALGVLPVARTGTSAQRTALLGAVADGAVLTGAVHEPSTPMPAAPHTTAEADGEGWTVSGTLLGVRSAAQAHRVLVPATLRGRGTGVLLVEPDAAGVSVIPTRSSSGLPEATVRLAGVRVGPDALLGNDHTGRVLAELHRLALAGACALGDGVLAGALELTADHLRTREQFGRPLATFQAVAQQIADVYLASRTVHLASVAACWGLDALAATADDDLRVASYWLAEHALPALQTCQHLHGGLGMDVSYPLHRHYAWGTDLARFVGGVEHRLEAIACTSS
;
A
#
# COMPACT_ATOMS: atom_id res chain seq x y z
N MET A 1 10.71 6.13 -21.38
CA MET A 1 11.11 5.71 -20.03
C MET A 1 12.03 4.51 -20.14
N ASP A 2 13.18 4.54 -19.49
CA ASP A 2 14.02 3.37 -19.30
C ASP A 2 13.60 2.71 -17.97
N PHE A 3 13.13 1.44 -18.01
CA PHE A 3 12.72 0.70 -16.84
C PHE A 3 13.90 0.09 -16.04
N GLN A 4 15.13 0.51 -16.34
CA GLN A 4 16.30 0.07 -15.60
C GLN A 4 16.43 0.88 -14.31
N LEU A 5 16.54 0.18 -13.20
CA LEU A 5 16.82 0.80 -11.91
C LEU A 5 18.24 1.40 -11.92
N ASP A 6 18.41 2.56 -11.35
CA ASP A 6 19.71 3.15 -11.07
C ASP A 6 20.45 2.40 -9.92
N GLU A 7 21.63 2.85 -9.56
CA GLU A 7 22.46 2.21 -8.54
C GLU A 7 21.78 2.26 -7.16
N THR A 8 21.28 3.42 -6.73
CA THR A 8 20.59 3.61 -5.46
C THR A 8 19.33 2.75 -5.38
N GLN A 9 18.53 2.71 -6.43
CA GLN A 9 17.32 1.92 -6.50
C GLN A 9 17.61 0.41 -6.41
N ARG A 10 18.66 -0.06 -7.06
CA ARG A 10 19.11 -1.45 -6.94
C ARG A 10 19.59 -1.80 -5.54
N GLU A 11 20.33 -0.90 -4.90
CA GLU A 11 20.77 -1.07 -3.51
C GLU A 11 19.61 -1.13 -2.54
N VAL A 12 18.62 -0.23 -2.67
CA VAL A 12 17.39 -0.24 -1.84
C VAL A 12 16.64 -1.56 -1.98
N ALA A 13 16.40 -2.02 -3.20
CA ALA A 13 15.70 -3.29 -3.44
C ALA A 13 16.49 -4.50 -2.89
N ALA A 14 17.81 -4.54 -3.11
CA ALA A 14 18.67 -5.60 -2.62
C ALA A 14 18.71 -5.65 -1.09
N LEU A 15 18.85 -4.49 -0.43
CA LEU A 15 18.87 -4.38 1.02
C LEU A 15 17.52 -4.79 1.64
N ALA A 16 16.40 -4.36 1.06
CA ALA A 16 15.07 -4.76 1.51
C ALA A 16 14.87 -6.29 1.43
N ARG A 17 15.27 -6.89 0.30
CA ARG A 17 15.24 -8.35 0.12
C ARG A 17 16.12 -9.08 1.12
N GLU A 18 17.32 -8.59 1.38
CA GLU A 18 18.24 -9.19 2.34
C GLU A 18 17.67 -9.16 3.76
N VAL A 19 17.17 -8.00 4.21
CA VAL A 19 16.57 -7.83 5.55
C VAL A 19 15.38 -8.75 5.73
N LEU A 20 14.42 -8.73 4.77
CA LEU A 20 13.20 -9.53 4.84
C LEU A 20 13.45 -11.03 4.66
N GLY A 21 14.51 -11.42 3.96
CA GLY A 21 14.91 -12.83 3.81
C GLY A 21 15.50 -13.43 5.08
N ARG A 22 16.07 -12.61 5.96
CA ARG A 22 16.67 -13.06 7.23
C ARG A 22 15.67 -13.13 8.39
N GLU A 23 14.72 -12.21 8.42
CA GLU A 23 13.81 -12.00 9.54
C GLU A 23 12.41 -12.55 9.23
N GLN A 24 12.02 -13.61 9.96
CA GLN A 24 10.72 -14.26 9.76
C GLN A 24 9.62 -13.70 10.66
N ASP A 25 10.00 -13.16 11.83
CA ASP A 25 9.08 -12.53 12.77
C ASP A 25 8.77 -11.09 12.35
N PRO A 26 7.49 -10.70 12.22
CA PRO A 26 7.12 -9.38 11.75
C PRO A 26 7.68 -8.20 12.57
N ASP A 27 7.69 -8.32 13.90
CA ASP A 27 8.18 -7.25 14.78
C ASP A 27 9.70 -7.07 14.64
N THR A 28 10.42 -8.18 14.51
CA THR A 28 11.88 -8.16 14.31
C THR A 28 12.22 -7.64 12.91
N ALA A 29 11.47 -8.05 11.89
CA ALA A 29 11.62 -7.56 10.52
C ALA A 29 11.37 -6.05 10.43
N TRP A 30 10.32 -5.56 11.08
CA TRP A 30 10.01 -4.12 11.11
C TRP A 30 11.14 -3.29 11.73
N LYS A 31 11.66 -3.72 12.87
CA LYS A 31 12.81 -3.09 13.53
C LYS A 31 14.08 -3.17 12.68
N ALA A 32 14.27 -4.28 11.96
CA ALA A 32 15.43 -4.44 11.08
C ALA A 32 15.35 -3.51 9.85
N LEU A 33 14.16 -3.34 9.25
CA LEU A 33 13.93 -2.33 8.20
C LEU A 33 14.23 -0.91 8.69
N GLY A 34 13.82 -0.56 9.93
CA GLY A 34 14.15 0.72 10.53
C GLY A 34 15.66 0.93 10.69
N ARG A 35 16.36 -0.05 11.28
CA ARG A 35 17.83 -0.01 11.46
C ARG A 35 18.60 0.06 10.13
N ALA A 36 18.04 -0.51 9.09
CA ALA A 36 18.60 -0.43 7.73
C ALA A 36 18.29 0.91 7.02
N GLY A 37 17.53 1.82 7.64
CA GLY A 37 17.14 3.11 7.06
C GLY A 37 16.00 3.02 6.06
N LEU A 38 15.42 1.83 5.82
CA LEU A 38 14.41 1.61 4.79
C LEU A 38 13.04 2.20 5.12
N LEU A 39 12.77 2.50 6.40
CA LEU A 39 11.54 3.17 6.81
C LEU A 39 11.61 4.69 6.63
N SER A 40 12.80 5.26 6.53
CA SER A 40 13.05 6.70 6.45
C SER A 40 13.51 7.17 5.07
N LEU A 41 13.35 6.36 4.01
CA LEU A 41 13.77 6.71 2.65
C LEU A 41 13.17 8.04 2.18
N ALA A 42 11.86 8.24 2.37
CA ALA A 42 11.17 9.47 1.97
C ALA A 42 11.18 10.57 3.04
N VAL A 43 11.76 10.32 4.21
CA VAL A 43 11.94 11.35 5.25
C VAL A 43 13.00 12.34 4.76
N PRO A 44 12.77 13.67 4.86
CA PRO A 44 13.76 14.67 4.47
C PRO A 44 15.11 14.49 5.17
N GLU A 45 16.22 14.74 4.49
CA GLU A 45 17.60 14.62 5.03
C GLU A 45 17.80 15.40 6.32
N LYS A 46 17.25 16.62 6.40
CA LYS A 46 17.30 17.46 7.63
C LYS A 46 16.62 16.84 8.85
N LEU A 47 15.81 15.82 8.66
CA LEU A 47 15.13 15.05 9.70
C LEU A 47 15.73 13.64 9.87
N GLY A 48 16.89 13.38 9.26
CA GLY A 48 17.63 12.14 9.39
C GLY A 48 17.21 11.04 8.39
N GLY A 49 16.44 11.36 7.37
CA GLY A 49 16.09 10.44 6.29
C GLY A 49 16.97 10.56 5.06
N ALA A 50 16.63 9.86 3.98
CA ALA A 50 17.36 9.87 2.72
C ALA A 50 16.81 10.86 1.68
N GLY A 51 15.63 11.45 1.90
CA GLY A 51 15.00 12.40 0.97
C GLY A 51 14.61 11.81 -0.39
N LEU A 52 14.48 10.47 -0.46
CA LEU A 52 14.11 9.73 -1.67
C LEU A 52 12.59 9.79 -1.93
N GLY A 53 12.18 9.23 -3.07
CA GLY A 53 10.82 9.40 -3.57
C GLY A 53 9.88 8.21 -3.42
N VAL A 54 8.85 8.26 -4.26
CA VAL A 54 7.80 7.22 -4.33
C VAL A 54 8.38 5.92 -4.88
N LEU A 55 9.27 6.00 -5.89
CA LEU A 55 9.80 4.82 -6.54
C LEU A 55 10.66 3.98 -5.59
N GLU A 56 11.58 4.59 -4.83
CA GLU A 56 12.42 3.88 -3.86
C GLU A 56 11.57 3.28 -2.72
N THR A 57 10.55 4.01 -2.26
CA THR A 57 9.57 3.49 -1.31
C THR A 57 8.80 2.29 -1.89
N ALA A 58 8.41 2.36 -3.17
CA ALA A 58 7.72 1.28 -3.86
C ALA A 58 8.59 0.02 -3.97
N LEU A 59 9.91 0.15 -4.17
CA LEU A 59 10.81 -1.00 -4.20
C LEU A 59 10.85 -1.76 -2.85
N VAL A 60 10.81 -1.05 -1.73
CA VAL A 60 10.67 -1.69 -0.41
C VAL A 60 9.33 -2.42 -0.31
N LEU A 61 8.23 -1.79 -0.73
CA LEU A 61 6.90 -2.41 -0.72
C LEU A 61 6.82 -3.64 -1.63
N THR A 62 7.49 -3.62 -2.78
CA THR A 62 7.59 -4.78 -3.67
C THR A 62 8.27 -5.97 -2.95
N GLU A 63 9.35 -5.75 -2.24
CA GLU A 63 10.01 -6.84 -1.49
C GLU A 63 9.18 -7.31 -0.29
N VAL A 64 8.47 -6.42 0.41
CA VAL A 64 7.49 -6.80 1.44
C VAL A 64 6.38 -7.69 0.87
N GLY A 65 5.86 -7.35 -0.30
CA GLY A 65 4.85 -8.14 -1.01
C GLY A 65 5.40 -9.50 -1.48
N ARG A 66 6.62 -9.54 -2.00
CA ARG A 66 7.30 -10.77 -2.47
C ARG A 66 7.42 -11.81 -1.36
N CYS A 67 7.77 -11.39 -0.15
CA CYS A 67 7.91 -12.26 1.02
C CYS A 67 6.59 -12.42 1.80
N THR A 68 5.53 -11.67 1.44
CA THR A 68 4.31 -11.53 2.26
C THR A 68 4.65 -11.28 3.74
N ALA A 69 5.59 -10.37 3.97
CA ALA A 69 6.04 -10.02 5.30
C ALA A 69 4.97 -9.22 6.05
N GLY A 70 4.50 -9.73 7.20
CA GLY A 70 3.38 -9.18 7.97
C GLY A 70 3.70 -7.86 8.70
N VAL A 71 4.49 -6.98 8.08
CA VAL A 71 4.93 -5.68 8.62
C VAL A 71 4.00 -4.55 8.18
N PRO A 72 3.84 -3.46 8.95
CA PRO A 72 2.96 -2.34 8.64
C PRO A 72 3.56 -1.38 7.59
N ALA A 73 4.06 -1.93 6.46
CA ALA A 73 4.81 -1.16 5.48
C ALA A 73 3.94 -0.31 4.56
N LEU A 74 2.86 -0.87 4.00
CA LEU A 74 1.95 -0.12 3.11
C LEU A 74 1.37 1.10 3.83
N GLU A 75 0.80 0.85 5.01
CA GLU A 75 0.18 1.89 5.83
C GLU A 75 1.18 2.94 6.29
N THR A 76 2.37 2.54 6.73
CA THR A 76 3.35 3.49 7.24
C THR A 76 4.02 4.26 6.10
N LEU A 77 4.51 3.58 5.09
CA LEU A 77 5.31 4.23 4.04
C LEU A 77 4.45 5.00 3.05
N ALA A 78 3.41 4.34 2.49
CA ALA A 78 2.60 4.94 1.44
C ALA A 78 1.43 5.79 1.96
N LEU A 79 0.78 5.40 3.07
CA LEU A 79 -0.38 6.12 3.61
C LEU A 79 0.00 7.12 4.71
N GLY A 80 1.21 7.05 5.24
CA GLY A 80 1.69 7.90 6.34
C GLY A 80 2.87 8.78 5.94
N VAL A 81 4.04 8.17 5.73
CA VAL A 81 5.31 8.88 5.53
C VAL A 81 5.29 9.73 4.27
N LEU A 82 5.00 9.13 3.11
CA LEU A 82 4.98 9.85 1.84
C LEU A 82 4.01 11.05 1.83
N PRO A 83 2.72 10.91 2.26
CA PRO A 83 1.82 12.06 2.31
C PRO A 83 2.34 13.18 3.22
N VAL A 84 2.84 12.85 4.41
CA VAL A 84 3.37 13.84 5.36
C VAL A 84 4.64 14.49 4.82
N ALA A 85 5.56 13.73 4.23
CA ALA A 85 6.80 14.25 3.66
C ALA A 85 6.55 15.22 2.50
N ARG A 86 5.58 14.90 1.62
CA ARG A 86 5.29 15.70 0.42
C ARG A 86 4.40 16.90 0.69
N THR A 87 3.46 16.79 1.63
CA THR A 87 2.40 17.81 1.81
C THR A 87 2.36 18.48 3.18
N GLY A 88 2.95 17.87 4.20
CA GLY A 88 2.94 18.40 5.57
C GLY A 88 3.68 19.72 5.71
N THR A 89 3.29 20.53 6.70
CA THR A 89 4.06 21.71 7.13
C THR A 89 5.40 21.29 7.74
N SER A 90 6.34 22.20 7.90
CA SER A 90 7.62 21.89 8.55
C SER A 90 7.43 21.37 9.97
N ALA A 91 6.48 21.92 10.73
CA ALA A 91 6.15 21.46 12.08
C ALA A 91 5.60 20.03 12.08
N GLN A 92 4.65 19.73 11.18
CA GLN A 92 4.06 18.39 11.04
C GLN A 92 5.09 17.34 10.62
N ARG A 93 5.97 17.67 9.66
CA ARG A 93 7.07 16.77 9.26
C ARG A 93 7.99 16.47 10.43
N THR A 94 8.40 17.49 11.20
CA THR A 94 9.27 17.30 12.36
C THR A 94 8.60 16.45 13.44
N ALA A 95 7.32 16.70 13.72
CA ALA A 95 6.58 15.99 14.76
C ALA A 95 6.30 14.51 14.42
N LEU A 96 6.08 14.21 13.13
CA LEU A 96 5.58 12.88 12.72
C LEU A 96 6.67 11.98 12.14
N LEU A 97 7.63 12.54 11.40
CA LEU A 97 8.59 11.73 10.66
C LEU A 97 9.82 11.34 11.46
N GLY A 98 10.15 12.07 12.52
CA GLY A 98 11.34 11.80 13.33
C GLY A 98 11.33 10.41 14.01
N ALA A 99 10.16 9.92 14.43
CA ALA A 99 10.03 8.64 15.10
C ALA A 99 9.89 7.43 14.15
N VAL A 100 9.76 7.66 12.84
CA VAL A 100 9.55 6.56 11.86
C VAL A 100 10.76 5.65 11.75
N ALA A 101 11.97 6.20 11.83
CA ALA A 101 13.21 5.41 11.82
C ALA A 101 13.27 4.41 12.98
N ASP A 102 12.65 4.74 14.12
CA ASP A 102 12.54 3.89 15.31
C ASP A 102 11.33 2.92 15.23
N GLY A 103 10.63 2.90 14.10
CA GLY A 103 9.52 1.99 13.83
C GLY A 103 8.14 2.51 14.22
N ALA A 104 7.97 3.82 14.46
CA ALA A 104 6.65 4.40 14.67
C ALA A 104 5.75 4.19 13.45
N VAL A 105 4.53 3.71 13.68
CA VAL A 105 3.54 3.43 12.63
C VAL A 105 2.71 4.68 12.38
N LEU A 106 2.61 5.08 11.12
CA LEU A 106 1.63 6.03 10.63
C LEU A 106 0.65 5.26 9.72
N THR A 107 -0.60 5.70 9.65
CA THR A 107 -1.56 5.09 8.73
C THR A 107 -2.51 6.13 8.15
N GLY A 108 -3.16 5.79 7.04
CA GLY A 108 -4.19 6.61 6.43
C GLY A 108 -5.47 5.83 6.19
N ALA A 109 -6.59 6.47 6.42
CA ALA A 109 -7.89 5.92 6.12
C ALA A 109 -8.32 6.40 4.72
N VAL A 110 -8.50 5.46 3.80
CA VAL A 110 -8.85 5.81 2.40
C VAL A 110 -10.21 5.25 1.95
N HIS A 111 -10.92 4.56 2.85
CA HIS A 111 -12.23 3.97 2.53
C HIS A 111 -13.30 4.40 3.52
N GLU A 112 -14.48 4.67 2.99
CA GLU A 112 -15.70 4.89 3.75
C GLU A 112 -16.76 3.83 3.38
N PRO A 113 -17.86 3.69 4.14
CA PRO A 113 -18.92 2.77 3.78
C PRO A 113 -19.39 2.97 2.34
N SER A 114 -19.36 1.89 1.55
CA SER A 114 -19.78 1.84 0.14
C SER A 114 -18.98 2.70 -0.85
N THR A 115 -17.91 3.36 -0.44
CA THR A 115 -17.14 4.24 -1.32
C THR A 115 -15.63 4.10 -1.07
N PRO A 116 -14.88 3.44 -1.96
CA PRO A 116 -13.43 3.47 -1.90
C PRO A 116 -12.89 4.81 -2.36
N MET A 117 -11.95 5.37 -1.62
CA MET A 117 -11.20 6.59 -1.97
C MET A 117 -12.09 7.77 -2.44
N PRO A 118 -13.09 8.21 -1.65
CA PRO A 118 -14.01 9.26 -2.07
C PRO A 118 -13.30 10.61 -2.24
N ALA A 119 -13.50 11.27 -3.36
CA ALA A 119 -13.03 12.65 -3.58
C ALA A 119 -13.76 13.65 -2.68
N ALA A 120 -15.00 13.33 -2.29
CA ALA A 120 -15.81 14.09 -1.32
C ALA A 120 -16.16 13.14 -0.14
N PRO A 121 -15.35 13.07 0.92
CA PRO A 121 -15.61 12.20 2.06
C PRO A 121 -16.93 12.50 2.76
N HIS A 122 -17.63 11.46 3.23
CA HIS A 122 -18.81 11.60 4.11
C HIS A 122 -18.40 11.93 5.55
N THR A 123 -17.18 11.56 5.97
CA THR A 123 -16.57 12.03 7.20
C THR A 123 -16.49 13.56 7.16
N THR A 124 -16.97 14.22 8.20
CA THR A 124 -17.06 15.68 8.26
C THR A 124 -16.17 16.23 9.35
N ALA A 125 -15.65 17.44 9.11
CA ALA A 125 -14.96 18.22 10.12
C ALA A 125 -15.54 19.64 10.16
N GLU A 126 -15.91 20.08 11.36
CA GLU A 126 -16.41 21.41 11.63
C GLU A 126 -15.36 22.21 12.40
N ALA A 127 -15.17 23.49 12.03
CA ALA A 127 -14.30 24.37 12.81
C ALA A 127 -14.91 24.60 14.21
N ASP A 128 -14.12 24.39 15.27
CA ASP A 128 -14.51 24.55 16.67
C ASP A 128 -13.47 25.40 17.41
N GLY A 129 -13.71 26.69 17.46
CA GLY A 129 -12.71 27.63 17.99
C GLY A 129 -11.42 27.63 17.17
N GLU A 130 -10.31 27.22 17.79
CA GLU A 130 -9.01 27.15 17.10
C GLU A 130 -8.75 25.80 16.45
N GLY A 131 -9.66 24.81 16.55
CA GLY A 131 -9.46 23.46 16.06
C GLY A 131 -10.61 22.95 15.19
N TRP A 132 -10.76 21.59 15.19
CA TRP A 132 -11.77 20.89 14.42
C TRP A 132 -12.47 19.85 15.26
N THR A 133 -13.77 19.66 15.03
CA THR A 133 -14.56 18.54 15.54
C THR A 133 -14.87 17.58 14.39
N VAL A 134 -14.40 16.34 14.48
CA VAL A 134 -14.43 15.35 13.40
C VAL A 134 -15.43 14.24 13.70
N SER A 135 -16.28 13.90 12.74
CA SER A 135 -17.29 12.83 12.86
C SER A 135 -17.38 12.01 11.57
N GLY A 136 -17.40 10.68 11.68
CA GLY A 136 -17.50 9.79 10.53
C GLY A 136 -17.20 8.33 10.86
N THR A 137 -17.19 7.51 9.82
CA THR A 137 -16.84 6.09 9.91
C THR A 137 -15.90 5.72 8.75
N LEU A 138 -14.77 5.14 9.08
CA LEU A 138 -13.71 4.76 8.16
C LEU A 138 -13.56 3.23 8.21
N LEU A 139 -13.43 2.60 7.05
CA LEU A 139 -13.34 1.16 6.92
C LEU A 139 -11.94 0.72 6.51
N GLY A 140 -11.56 -0.49 6.92
CA GLY A 140 -10.34 -1.13 6.48
C GLY A 140 -9.07 -0.34 6.82
N VAL A 141 -9.07 0.39 7.94
CA VAL A 141 -7.90 1.16 8.37
C VAL A 141 -6.85 0.21 8.92
N ARG A 142 -5.79 0.02 8.13
CA ARG A 142 -4.70 -0.90 8.46
C ARG A 142 -3.91 -0.38 9.66
N SER A 143 -3.55 -1.28 10.57
CA SER A 143 -2.73 -0.99 11.75
C SER A 143 -3.22 0.17 12.63
N ALA A 144 -4.52 0.52 12.57
CA ALA A 144 -5.08 1.69 13.26
C ALA A 144 -4.83 1.68 14.77
N ALA A 145 -4.92 0.50 15.41
CA ALA A 145 -4.77 0.39 16.87
C ALA A 145 -3.34 0.66 17.37
N GLN A 146 -2.34 0.49 16.52
CA GLN A 146 -0.92 0.70 16.86
C GLN A 146 -0.33 1.97 16.23
N ALA A 147 -1.15 2.70 15.46
CA ALA A 147 -0.68 3.89 14.77
C ALA A 147 -0.44 5.04 15.74
N HIS A 148 0.65 5.77 15.56
CA HIS A 148 0.89 7.03 16.25
C HIS A 148 -0.09 8.11 15.77
N ARG A 149 -0.44 8.12 14.48
CA ARG A 149 -1.46 8.99 13.87
C ARG A 149 -2.18 8.28 12.73
N VAL A 150 -3.45 8.61 12.61
CA VAL A 150 -4.29 8.23 11.47
C VAL A 150 -4.55 9.47 10.62
N LEU A 151 -4.21 9.42 9.35
CA LEU A 151 -4.56 10.44 8.36
C LEU A 151 -6.03 10.21 7.95
N VAL A 152 -6.89 11.15 8.31
CA VAL A 152 -8.35 11.06 8.15
C VAL A 152 -8.83 12.06 7.10
N PRO A 153 -9.23 11.60 5.90
CA PRO A 153 -9.96 12.44 4.94
C PRO A 153 -11.28 12.94 5.50
N ALA A 154 -11.59 14.22 5.28
CA ALA A 154 -12.85 14.78 5.71
C ALA A 154 -13.32 15.93 4.81
N THR A 155 -14.63 16.08 4.69
CA THR A 155 -15.27 17.30 4.17
C THR A 155 -15.25 18.35 5.27
N LEU A 156 -14.55 19.45 5.01
CA LEU A 156 -14.44 20.59 5.92
C LEU A 156 -15.65 21.51 5.69
N ARG A 157 -16.60 21.56 6.61
CA ARG A 157 -17.86 22.29 6.41
C ARG A 157 -17.64 23.75 6.03
N GLY A 158 -18.16 24.13 4.87
CA GLY A 158 -18.01 25.48 4.31
C GLY A 158 -16.62 25.84 3.78
N ARG A 159 -15.67 24.88 3.71
CA ARG A 159 -14.28 25.15 3.30
C ARG A 159 -13.71 24.22 2.24
N GLY A 160 -14.38 23.11 1.90
CA GLY A 160 -13.88 22.10 0.93
C GLY A 160 -13.52 20.77 1.57
N THR A 161 -12.41 20.15 1.16
CA THR A 161 -11.95 18.86 1.69
C THR A 161 -10.50 18.95 2.15
N GLY A 162 -10.14 18.15 3.15
CA GLY A 162 -8.78 18.06 3.68
C GLY A 162 -8.51 16.73 4.35
N VAL A 163 -7.30 16.59 4.91
CA VAL A 163 -6.86 15.41 5.66
C VAL A 163 -6.47 15.84 7.06
N LEU A 164 -7.05 15.23 8.06
CA LEU A 164 -6.81 15.54 9.47
C LEU A 164 -5.95 14.46 10.13
N LEU A 165 -5.05 14.88 11.01
CA LEU A 165 -4.19 14.02 11.82
C LEU A 165 -4.93 13.70 13.12
N VAL A 166 -5.33 12.44 13.31
CA VAL A 166 -6.11 11.98 14.48
C VAL A 166 -5.30 10.96 15.28
N GLU A 167 -5.31 11.09 16.60
CA GLU A 167 -4.78 10.07 17.52
C GLU A 167 -5.79 8.93 17.65
N PRO A 168 -5.39 7.66 17.51
CA PRO A 168 -6.33 6.55 17.58
C PRO A 168 -6.92 6.33 19.00
N ASP A 169 -6.29 6.86 20.03
CA ASP A 169 -6.72 6.82 21.43
C ASP A 169 -7.40 8.12 21.91
N ALA A 170 -7.61 9.10 21.02
CA ALA A 170 -8.30 10.34 21.37
C ALA A 170 -9.74 10.10 21.79
N ALA A 171 -10.26 10.96 22.69
CA ALA A 171 -11.63 10.91 23.13
C ALA A 171 -12.61 11.01 21.94
N GLY A 172 -13.57 10.08 21.84
CA GLY A 172 -14.52 10.00 20.74
C GLY A 172 -14.05 9.11 19.57
N VAL A 173 -12.83 8.58 19.59
CA VAL A 173 -12.36 7.57 18.64
C VAL A 173 -12.70 6.17 19.15
N SER A 174 -13.23 5.33 18.27
CA SER A 174 -13.42 3.91 18.53
C SER A 174 -12.75 3.10 17.43
N VAL A 175 -11.70 2.35 17.78
CA VAL A 175 -11.01 1.43 16.87
C VAL A 175 -11.60 0.04 17.07
N ILE A 176 -12.35 -0.46 16.10
CA ILE A 176 -13.06 -1.74 16.15
C ILE A 176 -12.31 -2.71 15.22
N PRO A 177 -11.60 -3.72 15.78
CA PRO A 177 -10.85 -4.68 14.97
C PRO A 177 -11.74 -5.40 13.97
N THR A 178 -11.25 -5.54 12.74
CA THR A 178 -11.86 -6.33 11.66
C THR A 178 -10.87 -7.37 11.15
N ARG A 179 -11.38 -8.38 10.45
CA ARG A 179 -10.53 -9.43 9.87
C ARG A 179 -10.34 -9.18 8.39
N SER A 180 -9.09 -9.05 7.97
CA SER A 180 -8.70 -9.11 6.56
C SER A 180 -8.51 -10.56 6.11
N SER A 181 -8.47 -10.80 4.80
CA SER A 181 -8.18 -12.12 4.24
C SER A 181 -6.76 -12.59 4.60
N SER A 182 -5.82 -11.68 4.64
CA SER A 182 -4.41 -11.94 4.98
C SER A 182 -4.16 -12.14 6.49
N GLY A 183 -5.14 -11.80 7.34
CA GLY A 183 -4.98 -11.79 8.80
C GLY A 183 -4.20 -10.59 9.32
N LEU A 184 -3.79 -9.65 8.46
CA LEU A 184 -3.12 -8.42 8.90
C LEU A 184 -4.06 -7.53 9.71
N PRO A 185 -3.54 -6.77 10.70
CA PRO A 185 -4.33 -5.89 11.55
C PRO A 185 -5.08 -4.84 10.72
N GLU A 186 -6.39 -4.82 10.85
CA GLU A 186 -7.31 -3.88 10.19
C GLU A 186 -8.44 -3.52 11.13
N ALA A 187 -8.99 -2.33 11.02
CA ALA A 187 -10.08 -1.88 11.88
C ALA A 187 -11.10 -0.99 11.15
N THR A 188 -12.32 -0.98 11.66
CA THR A 188 -13.26 0.11 11.44
C THR A 188 -12.97 1.19 12.48
N VAL A 189 -12.71 2.41 12.04
CA VAL A 189 -12.50 3.57 12.92
C VAL A 189 -13.75 4.45 12.89
N ARG A 190 -14.39 4.63 14.06
CA ARG A 190 -15.54 5.52 14.24
C ARG A 190 -15.08 6.77 14.98
N LEU A 191 -15.50 7.91 14.48
CA LEU A 191 -15.21 9.24 15.01
C LEU A 191 -16.52 9.88 15.45
N ALA A 192 -16.67 10.13 16.73
CA ALA A 192 -17.89 10.69 17.33
C ALA A 192 -17.56 12.04 18.00
N GLY A 193 -17.50 13.11 17.22
CA GLY A 193 -17.19 14.44 17.72
C GLY A 193 -15.75 14.56 18.25
N VAL A 194 -14.79 13.93 17.57
CA VAL A 194 -13.37 13.95 17.97
C VAL A 194 -12.81 15.36 17.81
N ARG A 195 -12.27 15.92 18.87
CA ARG A 195 -11.63 17.24 18.83
C ARG A 195 -10.15 17.12 18.53
N VAL A 196 -9.71 17.86 17.52
CA VAL A 196 -8.30 17.98 17.15
C VAL A 196 -7.88 19.45 17.04
N GLY A 197 -6.61 19.73 17.31
CA GLY A 197 -6.10 21.08 17.30
C GLY A 197 -6.01 21.72 15.90
N PRO A 198 -5.65 23.02 15.82
CA PRO A 198 -5.53 23.74 14.56
C PRO A 198 -4.47 23.14 13.63
N ASP A 199 -3.40 22.61 14.19
CA ASP A 199 -2.28 22.02 13.45
C ASP A 199 -2.60 20.59 12.92
N ALA A 200 -3.79 20.07 13.20
CA ALA A 200 -4.19 18.74 12.75
C ALA A 200 -4.48 18.68 11.25
N LEU A 201 -4.81 19.81 10.60
CA LEU A 201 -5.06 19.84 9.16
C LEU A 201 -3.73 19.69 8.39
N LEU A 202 -3.53 18.57 7.73
CA LEU A 202 -2.29 18.25 7.03
C LEU A 202 -2.01 19.28 5.91
N GLY A 203 -0.83 19.87 5.96
CA GLY A 203 -0.40 20.91 5.01
C GLY A 203 -1.23 22.18 5.06
N ASN A 204 -2.12 22.35 6.05
CA ASN A 204 -3.12 23.42 6.10
C ASN A 204 -3.99 23.49 4.82
N ASP A 205 -4.15 22.34 4.15
CA ASP A 205 -4.87 22.27 2.87
C ASP A 205 -6.36 22.00 3.08
N HIS A 206 -7.19 22.85 2.50
CA HIS A 206 -8.64 22.73 2.45
C HIS A 206 -9.19 22.67 1.03
N THR A 207 -8.30 22.52 0.04
CA THR A 207 -8.66 22.49 -1.38
C THR A 207 -8.88 21.08 -1.93
N GLY A 208 -8.51 20.04 -1.14
CA GLY A 208 -8.54 18.65 -1.57
C GLY A 208 -7.25 18.17 -2.24
N ARG A 209 -6.25 19.02 -2.40
CA ARG A 209 -4.97 18.64 -3.00
C ARG A 209 -4.25 17.57 -2.17
N VAL A 210 -4.22 17.70 -0.84
CA VAL A 210 -3.61 16.71 0.06
C VAL A 210 -4.39 15.40 0.04
N LEU A 211 -5.72 15.47 -0.04
CA LEU A 211 -6.56 14.27 -0.18
C LEU A 211 -6.28 13.53 -1.50
N ALA A 212 -6.21 14.24 -2.61
CA ALA A 212 -5.87 13.65 -3.91
C ALA A 212 -4.48 12.98 -3.88
N GLU A 213 -3.50 13.64 -3.25
CA GLU A 213 -2.15 13.09 -3.11
C GLU A 213 -2.13 11.83 -2.21
N LEU A 214 -2.88 11.81 -1.11
CA LEU A 214 -3.03 10.62 -0.27
C LEU A 214 -3.58 9.44 -1.08
N HIS A 215 -4.60 9.65 -1.91
CA HIS A 215 -5.18 8.61 -2.76
C HIS A 215 -4.18 8.11 -3.83
N ARG A 216 -3.42 9.02 -4.46
CA ARG A 216 -2.37 8.65 -5.42
C ARG A 216 -1.32 7.74 -4.78
N LEU A 217 -0.80 8.14 -3.62
CA LEU A 217 0.21 7.39 -2.89
C LEU A 217 -0.31 6.05 -2.36
N ALA A 218 -1.58 6.00 -1.93
CA ALA A 218 -2.25 4.76 -1.55
C ALA A 218 -2.31 3.75 -2.70
N LEU A 219 -2.71 4.21 -3.90
CA LEU A 219 -2.76 3.35 -5.09
C LEU A 219 -1.36 2.92 -5.54
N ALA A 220 -0.40 3.84 -5.57
CA ALA A 220 0.99 3.52 -5.93
C ALA A 220 1.59 2.47 -5.00
N GLY A 221 1.43 2.65 -3.68
CA GLY A 221 1.88 1.68 -2.69
C GLY A 221 1.20 0.32 -2.81
N ALA A 222 -0.10 0.30 -3.07
CA ALA A 222 -0.86 -0.94 -3.29
C ALA A 222 -0.39 -1.67 -4.56
N CYS A 223 -0.12 -0.94 -5.65
CA CYS A 223 0.39 -1.51 -6.90
C CYS A 223 1.79 -2.10 -6.71
N ALA A 224 2.69 -1.41 -6.01
CA ALA A 224 4.02 -1.90 -5.69
C ALA A 224 3.99 -3.17 -4.81
N LEU A 225 3.16 -3.16 -3.77
CA LEU A 225 2.97 -4.33 -2.91
C LEU A 225 2.39 -5.51 -3.68
N GLY A 226 1.41 -5.27 -4.56
CA GLY A 226 0.78 -6.29 -5.41
C GLY A 226 1.73 -6.86 -6.47
N ASP A 227 2.61 -6.04 -7.03
CA ASP A 227 3.71 -6.49 -7.90
C ASP A 227 4.58 -7.51 -7.17
N GLY A 228 5.00 -7.21 -5.94
CA GLY A 228 5.75 -8.15 -5.10
C GLY A 228 4.99 -9.45 -4.82
N VAL A 229 3.71 -9.35 -4.46
CA VAL A 229 2.86 -10.53 -4.19
C VAL A 229 2.82 -11.46 -5.40
N LEU A 230 2.62 -10.93 -6.60
CA LEU A 230 2.60 -11.72 -7.84
C LEU A 230 3.97 -12.31 -8.16
N ALA A 231 5.04 -11.54 -7.98
CA ALA A 231 6.40 -12.01 -8.22
C ALA A 231 6.77 -13.16 -7.28
N GLY A 232 6.46 -13.07 -5.99
CA GLY A 232 6.71 -14.14 -5.01
C GLY A 232 5.90 -15.41 -5.30
N ALA A 233 4.63 -15.27 -5.65
CA ALA A 233 3.79 -16.41 -6.05
C ALA A 233 4.32 -17.10 -7.32
N LEU A 234 4.75 -16.32 -8.32
CA LEU A 234 5.34 -16.82 -9.55
C LEU A 234 6.65 -17.58 -9.28
N GLU A 235 7.54 -17.05 -8.44
CA GLU A 235 8.79 -17.70 -8.03
C GLU A 235 8.52 -19.05 -7.37
N LEU A 236 7.65 -19.09 -6.35
CA LEU A 236 7.25 -20.32 -5.66
C LEU A 236 6.66 -21.35 -6.63
N THR A 237 5.82 -20.90 -7.57
CA THR A 237 5.17 -21.79 -8.53
C THR A 237 6.17 -22.32 -9.54
N ALA A 238 7.05 -21.49 -10.07
CA ALA A 238 8.08 -21.92 -11.02
C ALA A 238 9.04 -22.97 -10.39
N ASP A 239 9.42 -22.79 -9.13
CA ASP A 239 10.28 -23.73 -8.42
C ASP A 239 9.55 -25.05 -8.15
N HIS A 240 8.27 -25.00 -7.76
CA HIS A 240 7.45 -26.19 -7.61
C HIS A 240 7.36 -26.98 -8.93
N LEU A 241 7.10 -26.32 -10.03
CA LEU A 241 6.94 -26.97 -11.35
C LEU A 241 8.23 -27.59 -11.87
N ARG A 242 9.41 -27.03 -11.51
CA ARG A 242 10.72 -27.59 -11.88
C ARG A 242 11.09 -28.83 -11.08
N THR A 243 10.65 -28.88 -9.82
CA THR A 243 11.07 -29.92 -8.86
C THR A 243 10.05 -31.04 -8.69
N ARG A 244 8.77 -30.76 -8.85
CA ARG A 244 7.70 -31.74 -8.70
C ARG A 244 7.59 -32.63 -9.93
N GLU A 245 7.70 -33.92 -9.73
CA GLU A 245 7.53 -34.92 -10.80
C GLU A 245 6.17 -35.62 -10.72
N GLN A 246 5.57 -35.82 -11.86
CA GLN A 246 4.40 -36.68 -12.09
C GLN A 246 4.56 -37.37 -13.46
N PHE A 247 4.04 -38.59 -13.58
CA PHE A 247 4.16 -39.39 -14.82
C PHE A 247 5.62 -39.53 -15.29
N GLY A 248 6.57 -39.61 -14.35
CA GLY A 248 7.99 -39.83 -14.63
C GLY A 248 8.80 -38.63 -15.14
N ARG A 249 8.26 -37.40 -15.01
CA ARG A 249 8.96 -36.18 -15.43
C ARG A 249 8.49 -34.93 -14.66
N PRO A 250 9.30 -33.84 -14.61
CA PRO A 250 8.90 -32.58 -14.00
C PRO A 250 7.64 -31.99 -14.59
N LEU A 251 6.79 -31.37 -13.73
CA LEU A 251 5.54 -30.73 -14.19
C LEU A 251 5.78 -29.65 -15.24
N ALA A 252 6.87 -28.91 -15.16
CA ALA A 252 7.26 -27.88 -16.13
C ALA A 252 7.38 -28.39 -17.58
N THR A 253 7.53 -29.71 -17.79
CA THR A 253 7.68 -30.32 -19.12
C THR A 253 6.34 -30.56 -19.82
N PHE A 254 5.21 -30.38 -19.12
CA PHE A 254 3.87 -30.54 -19.73
C PHE A 254 3.43 -29.24 -20.39
N GLN A 255 2.98 -29.33 -21.66
CA GLN A 255 2.63 -28.14 -22.45
C GLN A 255 1.52 -27.29 -21.80
N ALA A 256 0.48 -27.91 -21.25
CA ALA A 256 -0.59 -27.20 -20.56
C ALA A 256 -0.09 -26.43 -19.33
N VAL A 257 0.84 -27.01 -18.57
CA VAL A 257 1.49 -26.35 -17.42
C VAL A 257 2.35 -25.20 -17.87
N ALA A 258 3.14 -25.38 -18.94
CA ALA A 258 4.00 -24.34 -19.50
C ALA A 258 3.17 -23.14 -20.01
N GLN A 259 2.02 -23.36 -20.61
CA GLN A 259 1.09 -22.29 -21.01
C GLN A 259 0.57 -21.52 -19.79
N GLN A 260 0.05 -22.20 -18.78
CA GLN A 260 -0.53 -21.57 -17.59
C GLN A 260 0.50 -20.71 -16.83
N ILE A 261 1.74 -21.21 -16.63
CA ILE A 261 2.75 -20.43 -15.94
C ILE A 261 3.23 -19.25 -16.81
N ALA A 262 3.19 -19.35 -18.13
CA ALA A 262 3.48 -18.22 -19.02
C ALA A 262 2.42 -17.12 -18.89
N ASP A 263 1.14 -17.46 -18.75
CA ASP A 263 0.06 -16.49 -18.51
C ASP A 263 0.25 -15.78 -17.16
N VAL A 264 0.64 -16.51 -16.10
CA VAL A 264 0.99 -15.92 -14.80
C VAL A 264 2.19 -14.97 -14.92
N TYR A 265 3.22 -15.36 -15.69
CA TYR A 265 4.38 -14.50 -15.95
C TYR A 265 3.97 -13.21 -16.68
N LEU A 266 3.13 -13.30 -17.70
CA LEU A 266 2.64 -12.12 -18.44
C LEU A 266 1.85 -11.19 -17.52
N ALA A 267 0.96 -11.72 -16.68
CA ALA A 267 0.19 -10.95 -15.70
C ALA A 267 1.11 -10.24 -14.71
N SER A 268 2.05 -10.96 -14.10
CA SER A 268 3.04 -10.41 -13.16
C SER A 268 3.89 -9.33 -13.83
N ARG A 269 4.36 -9.56 -15.06
CA ARG A 269 5.19 -8.58 -15.76
C ARG A 269 4.43 -7.33 -16.17
N THR A 270 3.15 -7.45 -16.52
CA THR A 270 2.27 -6.32 -16.85
C THR A 270 2.04 -5.44 -15.61
N VAL A 271 1.71 -6.06 -14.47
CA VAL A 271 1.54 -5.33 -13.20
C VAL A 271 2.83 -4.65 -12.78
N HIS A 272 3.98 -5.33 -12.89
CA HIS A 272 5.30 -4.76 -12.59
C HIS A 272 5.58 -3.48 -13.41
N LEU A 273 5.48 -3.56 -14.73
CA LEU A 273 5.80 -2.43 -15.60
C LEU A 273 4.85 -1.25 -15.36
N ALA A 274 3.56 -1.51 -15.19
CA ALA A 274 2.57 -0.49 -14.90
C ALA A 274 2.82 0.17 -13.53
N SER A 275 3.15 -0.62 -12.50
CA SER A 275 3.47 -0.13 -11.15
C SER A 275 4.71 0.76 -11.15
N VAL A 276 5.79 0.32 -11.79
CA VAL A 276 7.05 1.11 -11.90
C VAL A 276 6.81 2.42 -12.67
N ALA A 277 6.05 2.37 -13.79
CA ALA A 277 5.71 3.56 -14.57
C ALA A 277 4.93 4.58 -13.72
N ALA A 278 3.91 4.13 -12.99
CA ALA A 278 3.09 4.98 -12.12
C ALA A 278 3.92 5.61 -10.99
N CYS A 279 4.75 4.83 -10.29
CA CYS A 279 5.59 5.35 -9.20
C CYS A 279 6.63 6.37 -9.71
N TRP A 280 7.29 6.07 -10.82
CA TRP A 280 8.21 7.00 -11.48
C TRP A 280 7.50 8.28 -11.94
N GLY A 281 6.32 8.14 -12.53
CA GLY A 281 5.53 9.29 -12.98
C GLY A 281 5.16 10.26 -11.87
N LEU A 282 4.83 9.73 -10.67
CA LEU A 282 4.54 10.53 -9.47
C LEU A 282 5.79 11.29 -8.96
N ASP A 283 6.97 10.70 -9.05
CA ASP A 283 8.22 11.37 -8.66
C ASP A 283 8.65 12.42 -9.70
N ALA A 284 8.55 12.08 -10.97
CA ALA A 284 8.89 12.97 -12.07
C ALA A 284 7.87 14.10 -12.29
N LEU A 285 6.75 14.11 -11.54
CA LEU A 285 5.59 15.00 -11.76
C LEU A 285 5.14 14.99 -13.23
N ALA A 286 5.16 13.79 -13.84
CA ALA A 286 4.81 13.61 -15.23
C ALA A 286 3.34 13.94 -15.48
N ALA A 287 3.03 14.55 -16.62
CA ALA A 287 1.65 14.86 -16.99
C ALA A 287 0.75 13.62 -17.12
N THR A 288 1.36 12.44 -17.36
CA THR A 288 0.67 11.14 -17.47
C THR A 288 0.55 10.39 -16.15
N ALA A 289 1.11 10.91 -15.03
CA ALA A 289 1.20 10.19 -13.76
C ALA A 289 -0.14 9.64 -13.26
N ASP A 290 -1.22 10.42 -13.38
CA ASP A 290 -2.55 9.99 -12.97
C ASP A 290 -3.11 8.89 -13.88
N ASP A 291 -2.85 8.92 -15.17
CA ASP A 291 -3.29 7.91 -16.13
C ASP A 291 -2.49 6.62 -15.94
N ASP A 292 -1.17 6.72 -15.77
CA ASP A 292 -0.30 5.58 -15.47
C ASP A 292 -0.76 4.88 -14.18
N LEU A 293 -1.14 5.66 -13.15
CA LEU A 293 -1.63 5.13 -11.89
C LEU A 293 -3.01 4.44 -12.01
N ARG A 294 -3.92 5.00 -12.82
CA ARG A 294 -5.22 4.36 -13.12
C ARG A 294 -5.00 3.03 -13.83
N VAL A 295 -4.13 3.01 -14.83
CA VAL A 295 -3.76 1.78 -15.55
C VAL A 295 -3.14 0.76 -14.62
N ALA A 296 -2.17 1.14 -13.77
CA ALA A 296 -1.52 0.22 -12.83
C ALA A 296 -2.51 -0.38 -11.84
N SER A 297 -3.40 0.43 -11.25
CA SER A 297 -4.40 -0.03 -10.29
C SER A 297 -5.48 -0.92 -10.94
N TYR A 298 -5.83 -0.67 -12.19
CA TYR A 298 -6.70 -1.55 -12.97
C TYR A 298 -6.03 -2.90 -13.23
N TRP A 299 -4.78 -2.92 -13.71
CA TRP A 299 -4.05 -4.17 -13.97
C TRP A 299 -3.87 -5.00 -12.70
N LEU A 300 -3.60 -4.37 -11.56
CA LEU A 300 -3.57 -5.06 -10.27
C LEU A 300 -4.92 -5.71 -9.95
N ALA A 301 -6.02 -4.97 -10.06
CA ALA A 301 -7.35 -5.47 -9.76
C ALA A 301 -7.77 -6.62 -10.68
N GLU A 302 -7.49 -6.52 -11.99
CA GLU A 302 -7.90 -7.48 -13.03
C GLU A 302 -7.07 -8.77 -13.01
N HIS A 303 -5.75 -8.66 -12.84
CA HIS A 303 -4.85 -9.80 -13.05
C HIS A 303 -4.38 -10.50 -11.79
N ALA A 304 -4.39 -9.82 -10.61
CA ALA A 304 -3.79 -10.41 -9.43
C ALA A 304 -4.49 -11.72 -9.01
N LEU A 305 -5.80 -11.70 -8.85
CA LEU A 305 -6.54 -12.89 -8.38
C LEU A 305 -6.54 -14.03 -9.38
N PRO A 306 -6.81 -13.84 -10.69
CA PRO A 306 -6.72 -14.93 -11.67
C PRO A 306 -5.32 -15.57 -11.74
N ALA A 307 -4.26 -14.77 -11.69
CA ALA A 307 -2.89 -15.28 -11.69
C ALA A 307 -2.59 -16.12 -10.44
N LEU A 308 -2.99 -15.63 -9.25
CA LEU A 308 -2.81 -16.34 -7.99
C LEU A 308 -3.65 -17.63 -7.92
N GLN A 309 -4.87 -17.64 -8.48
CA GLN A 309 -5.69 -18.85 -8.64
C GLN A 309 -4.99 -19.88 -9.53
N THR A 310 -4.38 -19.43 -10.62
CA THR A 310 -3.60 -20.30 -11.50
C THR A 310 -2.39 -20.88 -10.77
N CYS A 311 -1.68 -20.08 -9.96
CA CYS A 311 -0.60 -20.58 -9.10
C CYS A 311 -1.09 -21.67 -8.14
N GLN A 312 -2.23 -21.47 -7.46
CA GLN A 312 -2.83 -22.48 -6.58
C GLN A 312 -3.20 -23.76 -7.36
N HIS A 313 -3.81 -23.63 -8.51
CA HIS A 313 -4.15 -24.74 -9.38
C HIS A 313 -2.92 -25.56 -9.77
N LEU A 314 -1.83 -24.92 -10.16
CA LEU A 314 -0.57 -25.56 -10.55
C LEU A 314 0.14 -26.29 -9.40
N HIS A 315 -0.11 -25.91 -8.14
CA HIS A 315 0.37 -26.62 -6.95
C HIS A 315 -0.54 -27.82 -6.56
N GLY A 316 -1.76 -27.89 -7.07
CA GLY A 316 -2.75 -28.89 -6.67
C GLY A 316 -3.08 -28.79 -5.18
N GLY A 317 -3.14 -29.92 -4.47
CA GLY A 317 -3.46 -29.95 -3.04
C GLY A 317 -2.51 -29.13 -2.16
N LEU A 318 -1.25 -29.02 -2.53
CA LEU A 318 -0.25 -28.21 -1.80
C LEU A 318 -0.60 -26.72 -1.82
N GLY A 319 -1.20 -26.21 -2.90
CA GLY A 319 -1.62 -24.82 -2.99
C GLY A 319 -2.72 -24.40 -2.02
N MET A 320 -3.43 -25.38 -1.43
CA MET A 320 -4.46 -25.17 -0.41
C MET A 320 -3.95 -25.42 1.02
N ASP A 321 -2.71 -25.88 1.19
CA ASP A 321 -2.13 -26.17 2.49
C ASP A 321 -1.69 -24.87 3.19
N VAL A 322 -2.23 -24.64 4.39
CA VAL A 322 -1.92 -23.44 5.21
C VAL A 322 -0.49 -23.43 5.75
N SER A 323 0.22 -24.57 5.73
CA SER A 323 1.63 -24.64 6.09
C SER A 323 2.56 -24.23 4.93
N TYR A 324 2.05 -24.22 3.69
CA TYR A 324 2.79 -23.82 2.50
C TYR A 324 2.56 -22.33 2.19
N PRO A 325 3.59 -21.53 1.89
CA PRO A 325 3.49 -20.07 1.87
C PRO A 325 2.57 -19.48 0.79
N LEU A 326 2.21 -20.23 -0.24
CA LEU A 326 1.40 -19.73 -1.38
C LEU A 326 0.04 -19.16 -0.93
N HIS A 327 -0.61 -19.75 0.09
CA HIS A 327 -1.89 -19.24 0.60
C HIS A 327 -1.81 -17.79 1.07
N ARG A 328 -0.65 -17.33 1.57
CA ARG A 328 -0.43 -15.95 1.99
C ARG A 328 -0.52 -14.99 0.80
N HIS A 329 0.11 -15.34 -0.33
CA HIS A 329 0.07 -14.52 -1.54
C HIS A 329 -1.37 -14.36 -2.04
N TYR A 330 -2.17 -15.45 -2.03
CA TYR A 330 -3.57 -15.38 -2.42
C TYR A 330 -4.39 -14.46 -1.49
N ALA A 331 -4.22 -14.60 -0.19
CA ALA A 331 -4.89 -13.79 0.81
C ALA A 331 -4.53 -12.29 0.68
N TRP A 332 -3.25 -11.98 0.45
CA TRP A 332 -2.78 -10.61 0.21
C TRP A 332 -3.32 -10.04 -1.10
N GLY A 333 -3.34 -10.83 -2.17
CA GLY A 333 -3.93 -10.41 -3.43
C GLY A 333 -5.41 -10.07 -3.30
N THR A 334 -6.17 -10.86 -2.51
CA THR A 334 -7.57 -10.58 -2.20
C THR A 334 -7.76 -9.25 -1.47
N ASP A 335 -6.94 -8.99 -0.45
CA ASP A 335 -7.00 -7.72 0.29
C ASP A 335 -6.60 -6.52 -0.57
N LEU A 336 -5.61 -6.68 -1.46
CA LEU A 336 -5.18 -5.60 -2.35
C LEU A 336 -6.21 -5.30 -3.44
N ALA A 337 -6.84 -6.32 -4.03
CA ALA A 337 -7.92 -6.12 -5.00
C ALA A 337 -9.09 -5.34 -4.37
N ARG A 338 -9.46 -5.67 -3.11
CA ARG A 338 -10.45 -4.93 -2.33
C ARG A 338 -9.97 -3.50 -2.04
N PHE A 339 -8.71 -3.35 -1.63
CA PHE A 339 -8.12 -2.06 -1.27
C PHE A 339 -8.15 -1.07 -2.44
N VAL A 340 -7.84 -1.50 -3.65
CA VAL A 340 -7.94 -0.62 -4.83
C VAL A 340 -9.38 -0.42 -5.32
N GLY A 341 -10.39 -1.04 -4.71
CA GLY A 341 -11.81 -0.87 -5.04
C GLY A 341 -12.38 -1.85 -6.06
N GLY A 342 -11.59 -2.84 -6.51
CA GLY A 342 -12.00 -3.85 -7.48
C GLY A 342 -11.98 -3.38 -8.93
N VAL A 343 -12.20 -4.33 -9.85
CA VAL A 343 -12.05 -4.14 -11.31
C VAL A 343 -12.98 -3.07 -11.86
N GLU A 344 -14.28 -3.17 -11.55
CA GLU A 344 -15.31 -2.27 -12.08
C GLU A 344 -15.02 -0.82 -11.70
N HIS A 345 -14.72 -0.56 -10.42
CA HIS A 345 -14.40 0.78 -9.92
C HIS A 345 -13.13 1.36 -10.59
N ARG A 346 -12.11 0.53 -10.86
CA ARG A 346 -10.89 0.99 -11.55
C ARG A 346 -11.15 1.25 -13.04
N LEU A 347 -11.99 0.44 -13.68
CA LEU A 347 -12.39 0.64 -15.07
C LEU A 347 -13.20 1.93 -15.25
N GLU A 348 -14.14 2.21 -14.35
CA GLU A 348 -14.89 3.47 -14.32
C GLU A 348 -13.95 4.69 -14.15
N ALA A 349 -12.95 4.58 -13.28
CA ALA A 349 -11.97 5.64 -13.08
C ALA A 349 -11.13 5.96 -14.33
N ILE A 350 -10.91 4.99 -15.21
CA ILE A 350 -10.27 5.19 -16.53
C ILE A 350 -11.26 5.83 -17.50
N ALA A 351 -12.50 5.35 -17.57
CA ALA A 351 -13.50 5.82 -18.52
C ALA A 351 -13.90 7.30 -18.30
N CYS A 352 -14.02 7.75 -17.05
CA CYS A 352 -14.41 9.11 -16.69
C CYS A 352 -13.40 10.21 -17.12
N THR A 353 -12.17 9.84 -17.52
CA THR A 353 -11.16 10.81 -18.00
C THR A 353 -11.12 10.94 -19.51
N SER A 354 -11.84 10.06 -20.24
CA SER A 354 -11.87 10.07 -21.70
C SER A 354 -13.05 10.91 -22.27
N SER A 355 -13.80 11.56 -21.40
CA SER A 355 -14.92 12.48 -21.70
C SER A 355 -14.59 13.90 -21.29
#